data_9c64668b289de855f7f9a356bb9bf7bc
#
_entry.id   9c64668b289de855f7f9a356bb9bf7bc
#
_cell.length_a   1.000
_cell.length_b   1.000
_cell.length_c   1.000
_cell.angle_alpha   90.00
_cell.angle_beta   90.00
_cell.angle_gamma   90.00
#
_symmetry.space_group_name_H-M   'P 1'
#
loop_
_entity.id
_entity.type
_entity.pdbx_description
1 polymer ?
#
loop_
_entity_poly.entity_id
_entity_poly.type
_entity_poly.pdbx_seq_one_letter_code
_entity_poly.pdbx_strand_id
1 'polypeptide(L)'
;MVNGKEPILGLTEAEVLERKKKGQINIVEEKTVKSNWEIISENVFTLFNLYNFLIAIALMSVGAYSNLAFMLIIILNICIGSFQEIHAKNMVAKLSVLTISKVDVMRDGKEKSIYVDELVLDDITILNMGNQICSDSVVIDGKIEVNESLLTGESDTIVKMPGDKLYSGSYVVSGKC
;
A
#
# COMPACT_ATOMS: atom_id res chain seq x y z
N MET A 1 20.33 -36.22 20.78
CA MET A 1 19.03 -36.71 20.27
C MET A 1 18.55 -35.64 19.32
N VAL A 2 18.64 -35.86 18.01
CA VAL A 2 18.21 -34.93 16.96
C VAL A 2 16.69 -35.06 16.91
N ASN A 3 15.96 -34.01 17.33
CA ASN A 3 14.51 -33.94 17.17
C ASN A 3 14.20 -34.09 15.69
N GLY A 4 13.53 -35.18 15.32
CA GLY A 4 13.10 -35.49 13.96
C GLY A 4 11.96 -34.59 13.52
N LYS A 5 12.25 -33.30 13.32
CA LYS A 5 11.36 -32.45 12.53
C LYS A 5 11.62 -32.75 11.06
N GLU A 6 10.56 -33.09 10.33
CA GLU A 6 10.66 -33.22 8.88
C GLU A 6 11.13 -31.89 8.29
N PRO A 7 11.98 -31.92 7.27
CA PRO A 7 12.46 -30.70 6.64
C PRO A 7 11.28 -29.94 6.02
N ILE A 8 11.16 -28.67 6.36
CA ILE A 8 10.15 -27.78 5.78
C ILE A 8 10.56 -27.46 4.34
N LEU A 9 9.92 -28.11 3.37
CA LEU A 9 10.27 -27.99 1.94
C LEU A 9 9.60 -26.78 1.27
N GLY A 10 8.44 -26.33 1.79
CA GLY A 10 7.64 -25.30 1.14
C GLY A 10 7.03 -25.77 -0.18
N LEU A 11 6.42 -24.84 -0.92
CA LEU A 11 5.78 -25.12 -2.21
C LEU A 11 6.81 -25.38 -3.30
N THR A 12 6.47 -26.26 -4.24
CA THR A 12 7.20 -26.45 -5.49
C THR A 12 6.84 -25.36 -6.50
N GLU A 13 7.70 -25.09 -7.48
CA GLU A 13 7.40 -24.12 -8.56
C GLU A 13 6.13 -24.48 -9.34
N ALA A 14 5.82 -25.77 -9.50
CA ALA A 14 4.59 -26.22 -10.18
C ALA A 14 3.33 -25.85 -9.37
N GLU A 15 3.36 -26.05 -8.05
CA GLU A 15 2.26 -25.66 -7.14
C GLU A 15 2.08 -24.14 -7.08
N VAL A 16 3.17 -23.38 -7.05
CA VAL A 16 3.12 -21.90 -7.12
C VAL A 16 2.44 -21.45 -8.41
N LEU A 17 2.80 -22.03 -9.55
CA LEU A 17 2.20 -21.70 -10.84
C LEU A 17 0.69 -22.04 -10.87
N GLU A 18 0.31 -23.15 -10.28
CA GLU A 18 -1.10 -23.57 -10.17
C GLU A 18 -1.90 -22.56 -9.33
N ARG A 19 -1.35 -22.13 -8.16
CA ARG A 19 -1.99 -21.13 -7.29
C ARG A 19 -2.11 -19.77 -7.99
N LYS A 20 -1.08 -19.34 -8.71
CA LYS A 20 -1.12 -18.12 -9.53
C LYS A 20 -2.24 -18.18 -10.59
N LYS A 21 -2.40 -19.32 -11.27
CA LYS A 21 -3.50 -19.52 -12.25
C LYS A 21 -4.89 -19.49 -11.61
N LYS A 22 -5.00 -19.93 -10.36
CA LYS A 22 -6.26 -19.88 -9.58
C LYS A 22 -6.54 -18.51 -8.96
N GLY A 23 -5.66 -17.52 -9.15
CA GLY A 23 -5.80 -16.18 -8.55
C GLY A 23 -5.54 -16.16 -7.04
N GLN A 24 -4.89 -17.18 -6.49
CA GLN A 24 -4.55 -17.30 -5.07
C GLN A 24 -3.20 -16.61 -4.78
N ILE A 25 -3.09 -15.36 -5.17
CA ILE A 25 -1.92 -14.50 -4.98
C ILE A 25 -2.24 -13.40 -3.96
N ASN A 26 -1.23 -12.91 -3.30
CA ASN A 26 -1.35 -11.79 -2.37
C ASN A 26 -1.51 -10.49 -3.18
N ILE A 27 -2.75 -10.07 -3.39
CA ILE A 27 -3.05 -8.83 -4.11
C ILE A 27 -2.85 -7.68 -3.12
N VAL A 28 -1.74 -6.98 -3.26
CA VAL A 28 -1.56 -5.69 -2.61
C VAL A 28 -2.38 -4.67 -3.41
N GLU A 29 -3.48 -4.19 -2.86
CA GLU A 29 -4.23 -3.10 -3.50
C GLU A 29 -3.31 -1.89 -3.64
N GLU A 30 -2.82 -1.66 -4.85
CA GLU A 30 -2.23 -0.38 -5.19
C GLU A 30 -3.30 0.69 -4.96
N LYS A 31 -3.07 1.59 -4.01
CA LYS A 31 -3.92 2.78 -3.87
C LYS A 31 -3.97 3.44 -5.24
N THR A 32 -5.15 3.44 -5.84
CA THR A 32 -5.40 4.04 -7.15
C THR A 32 -4.94 5.50 -7.11
N VAL A 33 -3.76 5.74 -7.65
CA VAL A 33 -3.17 7.08 -7.67
C VAL A 33 -3.93 7.89 -8.72
N LYS A 34 -4.66 8.93 -8.30
CA LYS A 34 -5.40 9.80 -9.20
C LYS A 34 -4.56 10.20 -10.40
N SER A 35 -5.15 10.22 -11.59
CA SER A 35 -4.51 10.75 -12.80
C SER A 35 -4.26 12.25 -12.64
N ASN A 36 -3.24 12.81 -13.32
CA ASN A 36 -3.02 14.25 -13.32
C ASN A 36 -4.21 15.02 -13.89
N TRP A 37 -4.90 14.44 -14.86
CA TRP A 37 -6.10 15.04 -15.44
C TRP A 37 -7.28 15.03 -14.46
N GLU A 38 -7.43 13.99 -13.68
CA GLU A 38 -8.43 13.89 -12.61
C GLU A 38 -8.22 14.98 -11.56
N ILE A 39 -6.97 15.17 -11.11
CA ILE A 39 -6.61 16.24 -10.16
C ILE A 39 -6.97 17.64 -10.74
N ILE A 40 -6.61 17.90 -11.99
CA ILE A 40 -6.92 19.18 -12.64
C ILE A 40 -8.43 19.36 -12.75
N SER A 41 -9.16 18.33 -13.17
CA SER A 41 -10.62 18.42 -13.31
C SER A 41 -11.32 18.67 -11.98
N GLU A 42 -10.90 18.01 -10.90
CA GLU A 42 -11.43 18.23 -9.56
C GLU A 42 -11.17 19.66 -9.05
N ASN A 43 -10.01 20.23 -9.36
CA ASN A 43 -9.69 21.62 -9.00
C ASN A 43 -10.46 22.66 -9.86
N VAL A 44 -10.79 22.32 -11.11
CA VAL A 44 -11.56 23.19 -12.02
C VAL A 44 -13.05 23.12 -11.70
N PHE A 45 -13.62 21.91 -11.61
CA PHE A 45 -15.06 21.68 -11.48
C PHE A 45 -15.53 21.64 -10.02
N THR A 46 -15.19 22.69 -9.25
CA THR A 46 -15.76 22.89 -7.91
C THR A 46 -17.06 23.69 -7.99
N LEU A 47 -17.96 23.49 -7.02
CA LEU A 47 -19.18 24.32 -6.92
C LEU A 47 -18.84 25.80 -6.84
N PHE A 48 -17.78 26.16 -6.13
CA PHE A 48 -17.29 27.53 -6.02
C PHE A 48 -16.92 28.10 -7.40
N ASN A 49 -16.16 27.39 -8.18
CA ASN A 49 -15.75 27.81 -9.52
C ASN A 49 -16.95 27.90 -10.49
N LEU A 50 -17.91 26.97 -10.37
CA LEU A 50 -19.14 27.00 -11.14
C LEU A 50 -19.93 28.29 -10.91
N TYR A 51 -20.15 28.69 -9.64
CA TYR A 51 -20.82 29.94 -9.32
C TYR A 51 -20.06 31.15 -9.85
N ASN A 52 -18.76 31.20 -9.70
CA ASN A 52 -17.94 32.30 -10.23
C ASN A 52 -17.99 32.36 -11.76
N PHE A 53 -18.03 31.22 -12.43
CA PHE A 53 -18.17 31.16 -13.88
C PHE A 53 -19.53 31.72 -14.35
N LEU A 54 -20.64 31.39 -13.64
CA LEU A 54 -21.96 31.95 -13.92
C LEU A 54 -22.00 33.45 -13.69
N ILE A 55 -21.36 33.95 -12.63
CA ILE A 55 -21.22 35.37 -12.36
C ILE A 55 -20.44 36.07 -13.48
N ALA A 56 -19.35 35.45 -13.94
CA ALA A 56 -18.57 36.02 -15.05
C ALA A 56 -19.38 36.13 -16.34
N ILE A 57 -20.18 35.10 -16.66
CA ILE A 57 -21.10 35.15 -17.82
C ILE A 57 -22.13 36.31 -17.66
N ALA A 58 -22.72 36.47 -16.49
CA ALA A 58 -23.67 37.54 -16.21
C ALA A 58 -23.01 38.92 -16.36
N LEU A 59 -21.80 39.10 -15.85
CA LEU A 59 -21.06 40.37 -16.00
C LEU A 59 -20.71 40.68 -17.46
N MET A 60 -20.34 39.66 -18.23
CA MET A 60 -20.06 39.78 -19.66
C MET A 60 -21.34 40.21 -20.42
N SER A 61 -22.50 39.67 -20.08
CA SER A 61 -23.77 40.01 -20.74
C SER A 61 -24.21 41.46 -20.54
N VAL A 62 -23.80 42.08 -19.42
CA VAL A 62 -24.07 43.51 -19.12
C VAL A 62 -22.93 44.44 -19.55
N GLY A 63 -21.86 43.91 -20.19
CA GLY A 63 -20.71 44.72 -20.64
C GLY A 63 -19.77 45.18 -19.50
N ALA A 64 -19.86 44.60 -18.31
CA ALA A 64 -19.10 45.02 -17.12
C ALA A 64 -17.72 44.35 -17.06
N TYR A 65 -16.93 44.44 -18.12
CA TYR A 65 -15.64 43.71 -18.28
C TYR A 65 -14.58 44.03 -17.20
N SER A 66 -14.58 45.29 -16.70
CA SER A 66 -13.63 45.69 -15.64
C SER A 66 -13.79 44.87 -14.35
N ASN A 67 -14.97 44.30 -14.12
CA ASN A 67 -15.26 43.52 -12.93
C ASN A 67 -14.82 42.05 -13.06
N LEU A 68 -14.32 41.62 -14.22
CA LEU A 68 -13.81 40.24 -14.44
C LEU A 68 -12.42 39.98 -13.86
N ALA A 69 -11.77 40.98 -13.25
CA ALA A 69 -10.42 40.83 -12.69
C ALA A 69 -10.33 39.70 -11.65
N PHE A 70 -11.44 39.36 -10.96
CA PHE A 70 -11.46 38.22 -10.02
C PHE A 70 -11.25 36.88 -10.70
N MET A 71 -11.57 36.73 -11.97
CA MET A 71 -11.35 35.49 -12.72
C MET A 71 -9.86 35.14 -12.82
N LEU A 72 -8.98 36.15 -12.87
CA LEU A 72 -7.54 35.94 -12.86
C LEU A 72 -7.10 35.23 -11.55
N ILE A 73 -7.66 35.68 -10.42
CA ILE A 73 -7.36 35.10 -9.11
C ILE A 73 -7.83 33.64 -9.06
N ILE A 74 -9.01 33.34 -9.61
CA ILE A 74 -9.54 31.96 -9.65
C ILE A 74 -8.64 31.06 -10.51
N ILE A 75 -8.23 31.53 -11.68
CA ILE A 75 -7.32 30.77 -12.56
C ILE A 75 -5.99 30.51 -11.86
N LEU A 76 -5.41 31.51 -11.20
CA LEU A 76 -4.18 31.34 -10.44
C LEU A 76 -4.35 30.32 -9.30
N ASN A 77 -5.46 30.37 -8.57
CA ASN A 77 -5.73 29.41 -7.51
C ASN A 77 -5.86 27.98 -8.04
N ILE A 78 -6.54 27.78 -9.17
CA ILE A 78 -6.64 26.47 -9.82
C ILE A 78 -5.25 25.95 -10.23
N CYS A 79 -4.44 26.82 -10.86
CA CYS A 79 -3.07 26.45 -11.27
C CYS A 79 -2.20 26.07 -10.08
N ILE A 80 -2.22 26.87 -9.01
CA ILE A 80 -1.44 26.63 -7.80
C ILE A 80 -1.91 25.34 -7.12
N GLY A 81 -3.22 25.17 -6.94
CA GLY A 81 -3.79 23.97 -6.29
C GLY A 81 -3.45 22.70 -7.07
N SER A 82 -3.68 22.70 -8.38
CA SER A 82 -3.34 21.56 -9.24
C SER A 82 -1.83 21.24 -9.21
N PHE A 83 -0.98 22.25 -9.26
CA PHE A 83 0.49 22.04 -9.17
C PHE A 83 0.89 21.44 -7.84
N GLN A 84 0.39 21.97 -6.73
CA GLN A 84 0.69 21.47 -5.38
C GLN A 84 0.24 20.01 -5.20
N GLU A 85 -0.97 19.67 -5.65
CA GLU A 85 -1.52 18.32 -5.52
C GLU A 85 -0.76 17.31 -6.39
N ILE A 86 -0.43 17.67 -7.65
CA ILE A 86 0.41 16.84 -8.54
C ILE A 86 1.81 16.65 -7.94
N HIS A 87 2.39 17.70 -7.38
CA HIS A 87 3.71 17.61 -6.74
C HIS A 87 3.69 16.70 -5.53
N ALA A 88 2.69 16.85 -4.64
CA ALA A 88 2.51 15.98 -3.47
C ALA A 88 2.30 14.51 -3.88
N LYS A 89 1.44 14.24 -4.88
CA LYS A 89 1.24 12.92 -5.46
C LYS A 89 2.56 12.29 -5.91
N ASN A 90 3.36 13.04 -6.68
CA ASN A 90 4.62 12.53 -7.21
C ASN A 90 5.66 12.26 -6.10
N MET A 91 5.64 13.05 -5.02
CA MET A 91 6.48 12.78 -3.84
C MET A 91 6.07 11.49 -3.14
N VAL A 92 4.77 11.29 -2.91
CA VAL A 92 4.25 10.05 -2.30
C VAL A 92 4.57 8.84 -3.18
N ALA A 93 4.39 8.95 -4.51
CA ALA A 93 4.73 7.87 -5.45
C ALA A 93 6.22 7.49 -5.39
N LYS A 94 7.13 8.47 -5.30
CA LYS A 94 8.57 8.19 -5.14
C LYS A 94 8.88 7.45 -3.83
N LEU A 95 8.20 7.77 -2.74
CA LEU A 95 8.37 7.06 -1.47
C LEU A 95 7.80 5.64 -1.52
N SER A 96 6.67 5.44 -2.18
CA SER A 96 6.05 4.11 -2.35
C SER A 96 6.94 3.14 -3.12
N VAL A 97 7.63 3.59 -4.16
CA VAL A 97 8.57 2.75 -4.93
C VAL A 97 9.73 2.23 -4.07
N LEU A 98 10.15 2.99 -3.04
CA LEU A 98 11.18 2.55 -2.10
C LEU A 98 10.67 1.49 -1.10
N THR A 99 9.37 1.27 -1.02
CA THR A 99 8.72 0.37 -0.07
C THR A 99 8.21 -0.92 -0.74
N ILE A 100 8.71 -1.30 -1.91
CA ILE A 100 8.43 -2.62 -2.48
C ILE A 100 9.09 -3.65 -1.56
N SER A 101 8.31 -4.14 -0.62
CA SER A 101 8.78 -5.08 0.39
C SER A 101 9.06 -6.43 -0.27
N LYS A 102 10.25 -6.96 -0.03
CA LYS A 102 10.56 -8.35 -0.31
C LYS A 102 10.29 -9.18 0.93
N VAL A 103 9.92 -10.42 0.71
CA VAL A 103 9.69 -11.42 1.74
C VAL A 103 10.51 -12.67 1.42
N ASP A 104 11.11 -13.23 2.43
CA ASP A 104 11.84 -14.48 2.29
C ASP A 104 10.86 -15.64 2.46
N VAL A 105 10.88 -16.57 1.51
CA VAL A 105 10.00 -17.75 1.48
C VAL A 105 10.82 -19.03 1.33
N MET A 106 10.27 -20.12 1.82
CA MET A 106 10.80 -21.45 1.58
C MET A 106 10.05 -22.08 0.40
N ARG A 107 10.75 -22.34 -0.71
CA ARG A 107 10.22 -23.03 -1.90
C ARG A 107 11.24 -24.05 -2.40
N ASP A 108 10.79 -25.26 -2.75
CA ASP A 108 11.65 -26.39 -3.16
C ASP A 108 12.80 -26.68 -2.16
N GLY A 109 12.54 -26.50 -0.87
CA GLY A 109 13.55 -26.67 0.19
C GLY A 109 14.67 -25.62 0.19
N LYS A 110 14.47 -24.49 -0.51
CA LYS A 110 15.43 -23.39 -0.57
C LYS A 110 14.77 -22.09 -0.17
N GLU A 111 15.52 -21.27 0.57
CA GLU A 111 15.14 -19.92 0.87
C GLU A 111 15.27 -19.03 -0.38
N LYS A 112 14.22 -18.33 -0.74
CA LYS A 112 14.15 -17.40 -1.88
C LYS A 112 13.54 -16.08 -1.41
N SER A 113 14.11 -14.96 -1.85
CA SER A 113 13.56 -13.63 -1.60
C SER A 113 12.70 -13.22 -2.80
N ILE A 114 11.40 -13.03 -2.58
CA ILE A 114 10.41 -12.66 -3.59
C ILE A 114 9.73 -11.35 -3.25
N TYR A 115 9.05 -10.73 -4.21
CA TYR A 115 8.19 -9.58 -3.93
C TYR A 115 6.89 -10.03 -3.24
N VAL A 116 6.32 -9.16 -2.40
CA VAL A 116 5.10 -9.46 -1.63
C VAL A 116 3.89 -9.77 -2.52
N ASP A 117 3.81 -9.19 -3.72
CA ASP A 117 2.79 -9.45 -4.74
C ASP A 117 2.97 -10.79 -5.47
N GLU A 118 4.14 -11.44 -5.32
CA GLU A 118 4.40 -12.79 -5.85
C GLU A 118 4.07 -13.91 -4.85
N LEU A 119 3.70 -13.53 -3.61
CA LEU A 119 3.31 -14.47 -2.56
C LEU A 119 2.00 -15.16 -2.93
N VAL A 120 1.95 -16.46 -2.74
CA VAL A 120 0.73 -17.25 -3.00
C VAL A 120 0.21 -17.92 -1.73
N LEU A 121 -1.03 -18.36 -1.78
CA LEU A 121 -1.63 -19.09 -0.67
C LEU A 121 -0.78 -20.32 -0.31
N ASP A 122 -0.62 -20.61 0.99
CA ASP A 122 0.20 -21.66 1.57
C ASP A 122 1.73 -21.53 1.35
N ASP A 123 2.22 -20.37 0.89
CA ASP A 123 3.65 -20.10 0.95
C ASP A 123 4.14 -20.08 2.42
N ILE A 124 5.33 -20.61 2.63
CA ILE A 124 5.99 -20.56 3.93
C ILE A 124 6.94 -19.37 3.95
N THR A 125 6.61 -18.35 4.71
CA THR A 125 7.43 -17.14 4.89
C THR A 125 8.40 -17.31 6.04
N ILE A 126 9.60 -16.76 5.89
CA ILE A 126 10.63 -16.72 6.92
C ILE A 126 10.64 -15.31 7.50
N LEU A 127 10.31 -15.21 8.77
CA LEU A 127 10.24 -13.93 9.47
C LEU A 127 11.40 -13.78 10.45
N ASN A 128 12.14 -12.70 10.29
CA ASN A 128 13.23 -12.29 11.15
C ASN A 128 12.91 -10.96 11.85
N MET A 129 13.65 -10.62 12.89
CA MET A 129 13.55 -9.33 13.58
C MET A 129 13.62 -8.16 12.58
N GLY A 130 12.68 -7.21 12.70
CA GLY A 130 12.55 -6.05 11.82
C GLY A 130 11.69 -6.29 10.58
N ASN A 131 11.29 -7.54 10.29
CA ASN A 131 10.40 -7.80 9.16
C ASN A 131 8.98 -7.37 9.48
N GLN A 132 8.29 -6.84 8.48
CA GLN A 132 6.86 -6.64 8.50
C GLN A 132 6.16 -7.91 8.03
N ILE A 133 5.09 -8.29 8.72
CA ILE A 133 4.23 -9.41 8.32
C ILE A 133 3.40 -8.94 7.13
N CYS A 134 3.59 -9.57 5.97
CA CYS A 134 3.02 -9.12 4.69
C CYS A 134 1.64 -9.70 4.38
N SER A 135 1.25 -10.76 5.06
CA SER A 135 -0.06 -11.42 4.90
C SER A 135 -0.47 -12.12 6.20
N ASP A 136 -1.77 -12.30 6.40
CA ASP A 136 -2.28 -13.11 7.52
C ASP A 136 -1.75 -14.53 7.39
N SER A 137 -1.19 -15.05 8.48
CA SER A 137 -0.51 -16.34 8.48
C SER A 137 -0.58 -17.01 9.85
N VAL A 138 0.01 -18.22 9.95
CA VAL A 138 0.07 -18.97 11.20
C VAL A 138 1.51 -19.41 11.40
N VAL A 139 2.02 -19.25 12.62
CA VAL A 139 3.37 -19.72 12.97
C VAL A 139 3.43 -21.24 12.88
N ILE A 140 4.35 -21.76 12.07
CA ILE A 140 4.56 -23.21 11.90
C ILE A 140 5.69 -23.69 12.82
N ASP A 141 6.77 -22.94 12.89
CA ASP A 141 7.94 -23.23 13.68
C ASP A 141 8.61 -21.96 14.19
N GLY A 142 9.35 -22.05 15.30
CA GLY A 142 10.04 -20.93 15.90
C GLY A 142 9.22 -20.20 16.97
N LYS A 143 9.74 -19.04 17.37
CA LYS A 143 9.11 -18.14 18.36
C LYS A 143 9.50 -16.72 18.02
N ILE A 144 8.53 -15.84 17.95
CA ILE A 144 8.73 -14.40 17.70
C ILE A 144 7.93 -13.55 18.67
N GLU A 145 8.37 -12.33 18.87
CA GLU A 145 7.60 -11.26 19.49
C GLU A 145 7.18 -10.29 18.39
N VAL A 146 5.90 -9.97 18.35
CA VAL A 146 5.30 -9.07 17.36
C VAL A 146 4.71 -7.85 18.01
N ASN A 147 4.79 -6.72 17.32
CA ASN A 147 4.09 -5.51 17.67
C ASN A 147 2.88 -5.35 16.74
N GLU A 148 1.69 -5.38 17.30
CA GLU A 148 0.41 -5.26 16.58
C GLU A 148 -0.23 -3.87 16.74
N SER A 149 0.54 -2.86 17.17
CA SER A 149 0.04 -1.52 17.49
C SER A 149 -0.65 -0.81 16.31
N LEU A 150 -0.25 -1.10 15.09
CA LEU A 150 -0.90 -0.55 13.88
C LEU A 150 -2.34 -1.07 13.70
N LEU A 151 -2.68 -2.21 14.29
CA LEU A 151 -4.00 -2.84 14.19
C LEU A 151 -4.83 -2.58 15.45
N THR A 152 -4.21 -2.72 16.63
CA THR A 152 -4.91 -2.67 17.92
C THR A 152 -4.82 -1.31 18.61
N GLY A 153 -3.83 -0.49 18.24
CA GLY A 153 -3.48 0.75 18.94
C GLY A 153 -2.67 0.54 20.22
N GLU A 154 -2.43 -0.71 20.64
CA GLU A 154 -1.66 -1.04 21.84
C GLU A 154 -0.19 -1.28 21.48
N SER A 155 0.72 -0.69 22.24
CA SER A 155 2.16 -0.74 21.97
C SER A 155 2.86 -1.98 22.54
N ASP A 156 2.14 -2.81 23.29
CA ASP A 156 2.73 -3.99 23.93
C ASP A 156 3.06 -5.07 22.89
N THR A 157 4.20 -5.70 23.08
CA THR A 157 4.63 -6.82 22.24
C THR A 157 3.96 -8.12 22.68
N ILE A 158 3.54 -8.92 21.71
CA ILE A 158 2.87 -10.20 21.92
C ILE A 158 3.78 -11.33 21.46
N VAL A 159 3.97 -12.31 22.32
CA VAL A 159 4.72 -13.54 21.98
C VAL A 159 3.83 -14.45 21.14
N LYS A 160 4.35 -14.90 20.00
CA LYS A 160 3.70 -15.87 19.11
C LYS A 160 4.51 -17.16 19.04
N MET A 161 3.80 -18.28 19.13
CA MET A 161 4.35 -19.64 19.10
C MET A 161 3.67 -20.46 17.99
N PRO A 162 4.17 -21.65 17.65
CA PRO A 162 3.54 -22.52 16.66
C PRO A 162 2.04 -22.73 16.93
N GLY A 163 1.21 -22.46 15.92
CA GLY A 163 -0.25 -22.46 15.97
C GLY A 163 -0.88 -21.08 16.17
N ASP A 164 -0.14 -20.05 16.58
CA ASP A 164 -0.66 -18.70 16.75
C ASP A 164 -0.80 -17.96 15.42
N LYS A 165 -1.82 -17.11 15.33
CA LYS A 165 -2.07 -16.27 14.17
C LYS A 165 -1.17 -15.04 14.17
N LEU A 166 -0.69 -14.70 12.98
CA LEU A 166 0.03 -13.48 12.66
C LEU A 166 -0.83 -12.62 11.73
N TYR A 167 -0.89 -11.33 12.00
CA TYR A 167 -1.71 -10.39 11.25
C TYR A 167 -0.86 -9.50 10.35
N SER A 168 -1.30 -9.34 9.12
CA SER A 168 -0.66 -8.45 8.14
C SER A 168 -0.57 -7.02 8.70
N GLY A 169 0.56 -6.36 8.45
CA GLY A 169 0.84 -5.01 8.95
C GLY A 169 1.58 -4.96 10.28
N SER A 170 1.61 -6.05 11.06
CA SER A 170 2.39 -6.15 12.29
C SER A 170 3.89 -6.27 12.01
N TYR A 171 4.72 -5.96 13.01
CA TYR A 171 6.19 -6.04 12.90
C TYR A 171 6.78 -7.04 13.87
N VAL A 172 7.78 -7.79 13.40
CA VAL A 172 8.58 -8.68 14.26
C VAL A 172 9.59 -7.84 15.05
N VAL A 173 9.46 -7.84 16.38
CA VAL A 173 10.34 -7.11 17.29
C VAL A 173 11.54 -7.92 17.69
N SER A 174 11.35 -9.23 17.92
CA SER A 174 12.42 -10.16 18.27
C SER A 174 12.10 -11.59 17.83
N GLY A 175 13.14 -12.41 17.70
CA GLY A 175 13.02 -13.83 17.36
C GLY A 175 13.09 -14.12 15.86
N LYS A 176 12.78 -15.39 15.53
CA LYS A 176 12.71 -15.92 14.15
C LYS A 176 11.66 -17.03 14.10
N CYS A 177 10.87 -17.06 13.06
CA CYS A 177 9.97 -18.18 12.76
C CYS A 177 9.89 -18.44 11.25
#